data_bf1dbac35ec963d23c97d761aad0c708
#
_entry.id   bf1dbac35ec963d23c97d761aad0c708
#
_cell.length_a   1.000
_cell.length_b   1.000
_cell.length_c   1.000
_cell.angle_alpha   90.00
_cell.angle_beta   90.00
_cell.angle_gamma   90.00
#
_symmetry.space_group_name_H-M   'P 1'
#
loop_
_entity.id
_entity.type
_entity.pdbx_description
1 polymer ?
#
loop_
_entity_poly.entity_id
_entity_poly.type
_entity_poly.pdbx_seq_one_letter_code
_entity_poly.pdbx_strand_id
1 'polypeptide(L)'
;FTRVFATMHIELPWMTKGLFVLGTSLREHPLLYISVHTVIIGILIYAFKQSAIRYRFDRWLWQLAQHNTFLTSLYYTNILHIWSLLLDSGISIINTIDITKHIWRNSYGESCSNQVYDMLCKGHSFCESLKSSSVGNPFIWQMVAVGEESGELVAMLNHCSHYYESLLTQYIARMERLMEPILLTIMGVGIAILVISVMYPLFTSISSLGGQ
;
A
#
# COMPACT_ATOMS: atom_id res chain seq x y z
N PHE A 1 16.16 33.40 15.57
CA PHE A 1 15.54 34.01 14.36
C PHE A 1 14.23 34.76 14.71
N THR A 2 13.33 34.22 15.58
CA THR A 2 12.07 34.85 16.00
C THR A 2 12.22 36.26 16.56
N ARG A 3 13.25 36.50 17.38
CA ARG A 3 13.50 37.83 18.00
C ARG A 3 13.95 38.87 16.97
N VAL A 4 14.66 38.45 15.91
CA VAL A 4 15.15 39.34 14.87
C VAL A 4 14.00 39.81 13.96
N PHE A 5 13.05 38.93 13.65
CA PHE A 5 11.88 39.28 12.82
C PHE A 5 10.84 40.13 13.55
N ALA A 6 10.66 39.88 14.85
CA ALA A 6 9.74 40.70 15.70
C ALA A 6 10.20 42.16 15.82
N THR A 7 11.50 42.45 15.72
CA THR A 7 12.05 43.80 15.79
C THR A 7 12.01 44.56 14.46
N MET A 8 11.83 43.86 13.33
CA MET A 8 11.89 44.49 11.99
C MET A 8 10.54 44.92 11.40
N HIS A 9 9.38 44.61 12.04
CA HIS A 9 8.03 44.97 11.55
C HIS A 9 7.74 44.56 10.09
N ILE A 10 8.37 43.51 9.59
CA ILE A 10 8.21 43.05 8.20
C ILE A 10 7.09 42.01 8.15
N GLU A 11 6.10 42.18 7.27
CA GLU A 11 5.07 41.19 7.04
C GLU A 11 5.67 39.94 6.39
N LEU A 12 5.62 38.81 7.12
CA LEU A 12 6.11 37.52 6.65
C LEU A 12 5.19 36.98 5.53
N PRO A 13 5.74 36.42 4.44
CA PRO A 13 4.95 35.70 3.45
C PRO A 13 4.11 34.61 4.10
N TRP A 14 2.90 34.38 3.58
CA TRP A 14 1.91 33.46 4.14
C TRP A 14 2.48 32.02 4.38
N MET A 15 3.38 31.55 3.49
CA MET A 15 4.06 30.26 3.65
C MET A 15 4.98 30.22 4.87
N THR A 16 5.76 31.26 5.08
CA THR A 16 6.67 31.39 6.23
C THR A 16 5.87 31.55 7.53
N LYS A 17 4.76 32.30 7.47
CA LYS A 17 3.84 32.48 8.59
C LYS A 17 3.18 31.16 8.99
N GLY A 18 2.78 30.31 8.03
CA GLY A 18 2.23 28.98 8.28
C GLY A 18 3.22 28.02 8.95
N LEU A 19 4.44 27.95 8.45
CA LEU A 19 5.52 27.14 9.05
C LEU A 19 5.88 27.62 10.46
N PHE A 20 5.85 28.93 10.65
CA PHE A 20 6.14 29.55 11.94
C PHE A 20 5.06 29.27 12.99
N VAL A 21 3.79 29.40 12.61
CA VAL A 21 2.64 29.08 13.48
C VAL A 21 2.66 27.60 13.85
N LEU A 22 2.97 26.70 12.90
CA LEU A 22 3.14 25.28 13.20
C LEU A 22 4.29 25.01 14.17
N GLY A 23 5.44 25.66 13.97
CA GLY A 23 6.61 25.49 14.83
C GLY A 23 6.41 26.04 16.25
N THR A 24 5.74 27.20 16.39
CA THR A 24 5.44 27.78 17.70
C THR A 24 4.35 27.01 18.43
N SER A 25 3.28 26.60 17.74
CA SER A 25 2.23 25.76 18.32
C SER A 25 2.76 24.42 18.85
N LEU A 26 3.68 23.77 18.10
CA LEU A 26 4.34 22.53 18.57
C LEU A 26 5.16 22.76 19.83
N ARG A 27 5.77 23.93 19.96
CA ARG A 27 6.62 24.27 21.11
C ARG A 27 5.82 24.72 22.33
N GLU A 28 4.72 25.42 22.12
CA GLU A 28 3.88 25.94 23.21
C GLU A 28 2.97 24.87 23.82
N HIS A 29 2.50 23.91 22.99
CA HIS A 29 1.57 22.87 23.43
C HIS A 29 2.02 21.45 23.04
N PRO A 30 3.23 21.00 23.40
CA PRO A 30 3.72 19.68 23.01
C PRO A 30 2.85 18.54 23.54
N LEU A 31 2.31 18.68 24.75
CA LEU A 31 1.43 17.68 25.35
C LEU A 31 0.10 17.53 24.61
N LEU A 32 -0.42 18.63 24.04
CA LEU A 32 -1.66 18.62 23.27
C LEU A 32 -1.47 17.87 21.93
N TYR A 33 -0.35 18.09 21.25
CA TYR A 33 -0.02 17.36 20.02
C TYR A 33 0.22 15.86 20.29
N ILE A 34 0.94 15.53 21.36
CA ILE A 34 1.15 14.14 21.77
C ILE A 34 -0.17 13.47 22.13
N SER A 35 -1.03 14.12 22.89
CA SER A 35 -2.34 13.56 23.29
C SER A 35 -3.25 13.35 22.07
N VAL A 36 -3.32 14.30 21.14
CA VAL A 36 -4.11 14.17 19.92
C VAL A 36 -3.59 13.00 19.05
N HIS A 37 -2.28 12.91 18.86
CA HIS A 37 -1.70 11.78 18.11
C HIS A 37 -1.94 10.44 18.80
N THR A 38 -1.80 10.38 20.12
CA THR A 38 -2.07 9.15 20.89
C THR A 38 -3.54 8.75 20.79
N VAL A 39 -4.48 9.71 20.84
CA VAL A 39 -5.90 9.44 20.66
C VAL A 39 -6.20 8.96 19.24
N ILE A 40 -5.63 9.60 18.21
CA ILE A 40 -5.79 9.18 16.80
C ILE A 40 -5.25 7.77 16.60
N ILE A 41 -4.05 7.47 17.11
CA ILE A 41 -3.46 6.14 17.06
C ILE A 41 -4.33 5.12 17.81
N GLY A 42 -4.83 5.47 18.99
CA GLY A 42 -5.75 4.65 19.77
C GLY A 42 -7.05 4.33 19.04
N ILE A 43 -7.67 5.32 18.40
CA ILE A 43 -8.87 5.16 17.58
C ILE A 43 -8.58 4.28 16.36
N LEU A 44 -7.43 4.47 15.69
CA LEU A 44 -7.02 3.63 14.57
C LEU A 44 -6.82 2.17 15.01
N ILE A 45 -6.09 1.94 16.09
CA ILE A 45 -5.89 0.58 16.64
C ILE A 45 -7.22 -0.06 17.02
N TYR A 46 -8.12 0.69 17.67
CA TYR A 46 -9.45 0.20 18.03
C TYR A 46 -10.30 -0.13 16.80
N ALA A 47 -10.30 0.74 15.79
CA ALA A 47 -10.99 0.52 14.52
C ALA A 47 -10.49 -0.74 13.79
N PHE A 48 -9.17 -0.94 13.73
CA PHE A 48 -8.58 -2.15 13.13
C PHE A 48 -8.79 -3.43 13.97
N LYS A 49 -9.06 -3.30 15.26
CA LYS A 49 -9.36 -4.44 16.14
C LYS A 49 -10.81 -4.93 15.99
N GLN A 50 -11.69 -4.08 15.47
CA GLN A 50 -13.10 -4.41 15.27
C GLN A 50 -13.27 -5.24 13.97
N SER A 51 -13.69 -6.50 14.12
CA SER A 51 -13.81 -7.47 13.01
C SER A 51 -14.67 -6.98 11.85
N ALA A 52 -15.73 -6.21 12.09
CA ALA A 52 -16.63 -5.68 11.07
C ALA A 52 -15.95 -4.60 10.20
N ILE A 53 -15.15 -3.71 10.80
CA ILE A 53 -14.41 -2.66 10.08
C ILE A 53 -13.28 -3.30 9.28
N ARG A 54 -12.55 -4.22 9.89
CA ARG A 54 -11.49 -4.99 9.24
C ARG A 54 -12.02 -5.75 8.03
N TYR A 55 -13.15 -6.46 8.15
CA TYR A 55 -13.75 -7.20 7.04
C TYR A 55 -14.18 -6.28 5.87
N ARG A 56 -14.78 -5.10 6.15
CA ARG A 56 -15.14 -4.13 5.11
C ARG A 56 -13.91 -3.54 4.41
N PHE A 57 -12.87 -3.23 5.17
CA PHE A 57 -11.62 -2.73 4.64
C PHE A 57 -10.89 -3.80 3.81
N ASP A 58 -10.85 -5.03 4.30
CA ASP A 58 -10.30 -6.19 3.62
C ASP A 58 -11.04 -6.48 2.31
N ARG A 59 -12.37 -6.38 2.30
CA ARG A 59 -13.20 -6.52 1.09
C ARG A 59 -12.92 -5.40 0.08
N TRP A 60 -12.80 -4.18 0.54
CA TRP A 60 -12.47 -3.04 -0.34
C TRP A 60 -11.07 -3.19 -0.95
N LEU A 61 -10.08 -3.58 -0.15
CA LEU A 61 -8.73 -3.88 -0.63
C LEU A 61 -8.74 -5.03 -1.64
N TRP A 62 -9.54 -6.07 -1.42
CA TRP A 62 -9.67 -7.20 -2.34
C TRP A 62 -10.26 -6.77 -3.69
N GLN A 63 -11.31 -5.96 -3.68
CA GLN A 63 -11.89 -5.41 -4.90
C GLN A 63 -10.90 -4.50 -5.63
N LEU A 64 -10.16 -3.68 -4.89
CA LEU A 64 -9.11 -2.85 -5.46
C LEU A 64 -7.97 -3.69 -6.06
N ALA A 65 -7.62 -4.80 -5.40
CA ALA A 65 -6.61 -5.74 -5.88
C ALA A 65 -7.01 -6.39 -7.22
N GLN A 66 -8.30 -6.68 -7.43
CA GLN A 66 -8.76 -7.25 -8.69
C GLN A 66 -8.62 -6.28 -9.89
N HIS A 67 -8.63 -4.97 -9.65
CA HIS A 67 -8.47 -3.94 -10.68
C HIS A 67 -7.04 -3.42 -10.81
N ASN A 68 -6.20 -3.64 -9.80
CA ASN A 68 -4.83 -3.13 -9.77
C ASN A 68 -3.82 -4.27 -9.91
N THR A 69 -3.14 -4.32 -11.05
CA THR A 69 -2.18 -5.38 -11.37
C THR A 69 -1.07 -5.54 -10.33
N PHE A 70 -0.63 -4.44 -9.68
CA PHE A 70 0.38 -4.51 -8.63
C PHE A 70 -0.13 -5.28 -7.40
N LEU A 71 -1.34 -4.94 -6.92
CA LEU A 71 -1.94 -5.62 -5.77
C LEU A 71 -2.28 -7.09 -6.10
N THR A 72 -2.78 -7.34 -7.31
CA THR A 72 -3.00 -8.69 -7.82
C THR A 72 -1.70 -9.51 -7.77
N SER A 73 -0.60 -8.95 -8.30
CA SER A 73 0.70 -9.63 -8.29
C SER A 73 1.18 -9.92 -6.87
N LEU A 74 1.01 -8.96 -5.95
CA LEU A 74 1.40 -9.12 -4.55
C LEU A 74 0.67 -10.28 -3.85
N TYR A 75 -0.64 -10.44 -4.12
CA TYR A 75 -1.44 -11.51 -3.52
C TYR A 75 -1.18 -12.87 -4.18
N TYR A 76 -1.15 -12.93 -5.52
CA TYR A 76 -1.17 -14.21 -6.22
C TYR A 76 0.21 -14.82 -6.46
N THR A 77 1.31 -14.05 -6.47
CA THR A 77 2.67 -14.62 -6.63
C THR A 77 2.92 -15.74 -5.62
N ASN A 78 2.79 -15.44 -4.34
CA ASN A 78 3.11 -16.40 -3.29
C ASN A 78 2.11 -17.56 -3.21
N ILE A 79 0.82 -17.27 -3.33
CA ILE A 79 -0.21 -18.31 -3.15
C ILE A 79 -0.19 -19.32 -4.28
N LEU A 80 -0.03 -18.89 -5.53
CA LEU A 80 0.06 -19.78 -6.68
C LEU A 80 1.32 -20.65 -6.63
N HIS A 81 2.43 -20.05 -6.16
CA HIS A 81 3.66 -20.80 -5.96
C HIS A 81 3.51 -21.89 -4.89
N ILE A 82 2.90 -21.56 -3.76
CA ILE A 82 2.64 -22.54 -2.70
C ILE A 82 1.68 -23.63 -3.19
N TRP A 83 0.64 -23.30 -3.94
CA TRP A 83 -0.26 -24.28 -4.52
C TRP A 83 0.48 -25.23 -5.48
N SER A 84 1.33 -24.68 -6.36
CA SER A 84 2.12 -25.54 -7.27
C SER A 84 3.04 -26.47 -6.50
N LEU A 85 3.73 -26.01 -5.46
CA LEU A 85 4.63 -26.82 -4.64
C LEU A 85 3.91 -27.94 -3.88
N LEU A 86 2.75 -27.64 -3.27
CA LEU A 86 1.97 -28.62 -2.52
C LEU A 86 1.41 -29.71 -3.44
N LEU A 87 0.89 -29.32 -4.61
CA LEU A 87 0.40 -30.26 -5.62
C LEU A 87 1.53 -31.11 -6.22
N ASP A 88 2.68 -30.52 -6.50
CA ASP A 88 3.88 -31.22 -6.99
C ASP A 88 4.37 -32.26 -5.97
N SER A 89 4.22 -31.96 -4.69
CA SER A 89 4.51 -32.91 -3.58
C SER A 89 3.47 -34.02 -3.42
N GLY A 90 2.45 -34.08 -4.30
CA GLY A 90 1.39 -35.10 -4.26
C GLY A 90 0.24 -34.83 -3.28
N ILE A 91 0.19 -33.65 -2.70
CA ILE A 91 -0.93 -33.25 -1.83
C ILE A 91 -2.16 -32.95 -2.70
N SER A 92 -3.32 -33.48 -2.35
CA SER A 92 -4.55 -33.23 -3.10
C SER A 92 -4.95 -31.74 -3.10
N ILE A 93 -5.64 -31.32 -4.16
CA ILE A 93 -6.08 -29.91 -4.30
C ILE A 93 -6.93 -29.44 -3.11
N ILE A 94 -7.81 -30.31 -2.58
CA ILE A 94 -8.65 -30.01 -1.41
C ILE A 94 -7.78 -29.70 -0.19
N ASN A 95 -6.81 -30.55 0.09
CA ASN A 95 -5.88 -30.35 1.20
C ASN A 95 -4.98 -29.13 0.99
N THR A 96 -4.56 -28.88 -0.26
CA THR A 96 -3.79 -27.68 -0.62
C THR A 96 -4.54 -26.40 -0.27
N ILE A 97 -5.82 -26.30 -0.61
CA ILE A 97 -6.65 -25.14 -0.29
C ILE A 97 -6.89 -25.06 1.23
N ASP A 98 -7.13 -26.17 1.92
CA ASP A 98 -7.34 -26.19 3.38
C ASP A 98 -6.11 -25.67 4.14
N ILE A 99 -4.93 -26.12 3.78
CA ILE A 99 -3.66 -25.67 4.38
C ILE A 99 -3.42 -24.18 4.12
N THR A 100 -3.76 -23.70 2.92
CA THR A 100 -3.38 -22.35 2.46
C THR A 100 -4.43 -21.28 2.75
N LYS A 101 -5.63 -21.63 3.17
CA LYS A 101 -6.73 -20.68 3.44
C LYS A 101 -6.38 -19.54 4.42
N HIS A 102 -5.48 -19.80 5.37
CA HIS A 102 -5.05 -18.79 6.36
C HIS A 102 -3.87 -17.92 5.88
N ILE A 103 -3.27 -18.24 4.74
CA ILE A 103 -2.09 -17.50 4.21
C ILE A 103 -2.47 -16.13 3.69
N TRP A 104 -3.72 -15.91 3.31
CA TRP A 104 -4.19 -14.67 2.69
C TRP A 104 -4.00 -13.40 3.53
N ARG A 105 -3.80 -13.53 4.84
CA ARG A 105 -3.66 -12.40 5.79
C ARG A 105 -4.80 -11.35 5.67
N ASN A 106 -5.90 -11.70 5.02
CA ASN A 106 -7.06 -10.90 4.71
C ASN A 106 -8.30 -11.73 5.00
N SER A 107 -9.16 -11.27 5.92
CA SER A 107 -10.33 -12.01 6.38
C SER A 107 -11.34 -12.31 5.26
N TYR A 108 -11.41 -11.43 4.25
CA TYR A 108 -12.26 -11.66 3.08
C TYR A 108 -11.67 -12.74 2.18
N GLY A 109 -10.36 -12.70 1.91
CA GLY A 109 -9.65 -13.72 1.14
C GLY A 109 -9.76 -15.12 1.78
N GLU A 110 -9.65 -15.18 3.11
CA GLU A 110 -9.89 -16.44 3.87
C GLU A 110 -11.32 -16.93 3.68
N SER A 111 -12.32 -16.05 3.75
CA SER A 111 -13.73 -16.42 3.49
C SER A 111 -13.94 -16.94 2.06
N CYS A 112 -13.31 -16.31 1.06
CA CYS A 112 -13.34 -16.77 -0.33
C CYS A 112 -12.67 -18.15 -0.48
N SER A 113 -11.53 -18.37 0.18
CA SER A 113 -10.83 -19.68 0.16
C SER A 113 -11.65 -20.78 0.83
N ASN A 114 -12.38 -20.48 1.90
CA ASN A 114 -13.31 -21.44 2.50
C ASN A 114 -14.44 -21.81 1.52
N GLN A 115 -14.95 -20.86 0.74
CA GLN A 115 -15.93 -21.16 -0.30
C GLN A 115 -15.34 -22.06 -1.41
N VAL A 116 -14.08 -21.82 -1.83
CA VAL A 116 -13.38 -22.69 -2.78
C VAL A 116 -13.30 -24.11 -2.21
N TYR A 117 -12.88 -24.24 -0.95
CA TYR A 117 -12.80 -25.52 -0.27
C TYR A 117 -14.15 -26.27 -0.26
N ASP A 118 -15.22 -25.59 0.13
CA ASP A 118 -16.57 -26.17 0.20
C ASP A 118 -17.06 -26.65 -1.18
N MET A 119 -16.74 -25.90 -2.24
CA MET A 119 -17.12 -26.28 -3.61
C MET A 119 -16.32 -27.49 -4.10
N LEU A 120 -15.02 -27.56 -3.83
CA LEU A 120 -14.17 -28.69 -4.14
C LEU A 120 -14.65 -29.95 -3.41
N CYS A 121 -15.04 -29.85 -2.14
CA CYS A 121 -15.62 -30.96 -1.37
C CYS A 121 -16.97 -31.46 -1.96
N LYS A 122 -17.72 -30.60 -2.65
CA LYS A 122 -18.95 -30.95 -3.38
C LYS A 122 -18.68 -31.56 -4.77
N GLY A 123 -17.41 -31.63 -5.19
CA GLY A 123 -17.01 -32.24 -6.46
C GLY A 123 -17.00 -31.27 -7.64
N HIS A 124 -17.10 -29.96 -7.42
CA HIS A 124 -16.93 -28.97 -8.50
C HIS A 124 -15.46 -28.93 -8.95
N SER A 125 -15.23 -28.51 -10.21
CA SER A 125 -13.87 -28.32 -10.71
C SER A 125 -13.16 -27.18 -9.98
N PHE A 126 -11.82 -27.18 -9.98
CA PHE A 126 -11.05 -26.14 -9.32
C PHE A 126 -11.29 -24.77 -9.97
N CYS A 127 -11.30 -24.76 -11.32
CA CYS A 127 -11.60 -23.54 -12.07
C CYS A 127 -12.97 -22.95 -11.72
N GLU A 128 -14.02 -23.78 -11.67
CA GLU A 128 -15.37 -23.35 -11.30
C GLU A 128 -15.43 -22.84 -9.86
N SER A 129 -14.76 -23.53 -8.94
CA SER A 129 -14.66 -23.15 -7.52
C SER A 129 -13.98 -21.80 -7.34
N LEU A 130 -12.90 -21.53 -8.06
CA LEU A 130 -12.21 -20.23 -8.04
C LEU A 130 -13.07 -19.10 -8.59
N LYS A 131 -13.73 -19.32 -9.74
CA LYS A 131 -14.63 -18.32 -10.37
C LYS A 131 -15.78 -17.94 -9.44
N SER A 132 -16.48 -18.92 -8.92
CA SER A 132 -17.66 -18.71 -8.07
C SER A 132 -17.33 -18.02 -6.75
N SER A 133 -16.13 -18.27 -6.21
CA SER A 133 -15.64 -17.68 -4.97
C SER A 133 -14.89 -16.37 -5.18
N SER A 134 -14.83 -15.85 -6.41
CA SER A 134 -14.09 -14.62 -6.75
C SER A 134 -12.61 -14.64 -6.34
N VAL A 135 -11.99 -15.82 -6.35
CA VAL A 135 -10.55 -16.00 -6.14
C VAL A 135 -9.85 -16.08 -7.49
N GLY A 136 -8.87 -15.25 -7.70
CA GLY A 136 -8.19 -15.14 -9.00
C GLY A 136 -8.81 -14.08 -9.91
N ASN A 137 -8.37 -14.11 -11.13
CA ASN A 137 -8.85 -13.28 -12.22
C ASN A 137 -8.97 -14.10 -13.52
N PRO A 138 -9.50 -13.54 -14.62
CA PRO A 138 -9.69 -14.30 -15.86
C PRO A 138 -8.46 -15.04 -16.37
N PHE A 139 -7.25 -14.46 -16.18
CA PHE A 139 -6.01 -15.11 -16.58
C PHE A 139 -5.73 -16.39 -15.74
N ILE A 140 -5.83 -16.30 -14.41
CA ILE A 140 -5.65 -17.45 -13.52
C ILE A 140 -6.69 -18.53 -13.83
N TRP A 141 -7.95 -18.16 -14.01
CA TRP A 141 -9.03 -19.11 -14.30
C TRP A 141 -8.83 -19.86 -15.61
N GLN A 142 -8.36 -19.17 -16.65
CA GLN A 142 -8.03 -19.81 -17.93
C GLN A 142 -6.88 -20.79 -17.79
N MET A 143 -5.79 -20.39 -17.11
CA MET A 143 -4.63 -21.26 -16.90
C MET A 143 -5.00 -22.49 -16.06
N VAL A 144 -5.81 -22.31 -15.01
CA VAL A 144 -6.30 -23.44 -14.19
C VAL A 144 -7.20 -24.36 -15.01
N ALA A 145 -8.10 -23.81 -15.83
CA ALA A 145 -8.96 -24.64 -16.70
C ALA A 145 -8.13 -25.51 -17.67
N VAL A 146 -7.13 -24.89 -18.33
CA VAL A 146 -6.21 -25.63 -19.23
C VAL A 146 -5.43 -26.69 -18.44
N GLY A 147 -4.97 -26.36 -17.23
CA GLY A 147 -4.23 -27.31 -16.39
C GLY A 147 -5.09 -28.48 -15.90
N GLU A 148 -6.38 -28.26 -15.61
CA GLU A 148 -7.32 -29.32 -15.26
C GLU A 148 -7.63 -30.23 -16.45
N GLU A 149 -7.84 -29.65 -17.64
CA GLU A 149 -8.16 -30.40 -18.86
C GLU A 149 -6.96 -31.22 -19.36
N SER A 150 -5.74 -30.68 -19.26
CA SER A 150 -4.51 -31.36 -19.70
C SER A 150 -3.91 -32.29 -18.65
N GLY A 151 -4.32 -32.20 -17.39
CA GLY A 151 -3.69 -32.89 -16.26
C GLY A 151 -2.39 -32.23 -15.80
N GLU A 152 -2.03 -31.05 -16.30
CA GLU A 152 -0.78 -30.32 -16.01
C GLU A 152 -1.01 -29.11 -15.09
N LEU A 153 -1.89 -29.27 -14.10
CA LEU A 153 -2.29 -28.17 -13.20
C LEU A 153 -1.08 -27.55 -12.48
N VAL A 154 -0.12 -28.37 -12.05
CA VAL A 154 1.10 -27.90 -11.38
C VAL A 154 1.90 -26.97 -12.27
N ALA A 155 2.13 -27.36 -13.53
CA ALA A 155 2.86 -26.55 -14.50
C ALA A 155 2.15 -25.22 -14.76
N MET A 156 0.83 -25.24 -14.92
CA MET A 156 0.05 -24.02 -15.16
C MET A 156 0.05 -23.06 -13.97
N LEU A 157 -0.06 -23.56 -12.74
CA LEU A 157 0.04 -22.74 -11.54
C LEU A 157 1.43 -22.14 -11.37
N ASN A 158 2.49 -22.90 -11.69
CA ASN A 158 3.85 -22.40 -11.64
C ASN A 158 4.08 -21.30 -12.69
N HIS A 159 3.58 -21.48 -13.91
CA HIS A 159 3.60 -20.43 -14.94
C HIS A 159 2.89 -19.16 -14.49
N CYS A 160 1.72 -19.29 -13.87
CA CYS A 160 1.00 -18.15 -13.30
C CYS A 160 1.82 -17.43 -12.21
N SER A 161 2.44 -18.20 -11.31
CA SER A 161 3.29 -17.64 -10.25
C SER A 161 4.45 -16.84 -10.82
N HIS A 162 5.22 -17.39 -11.76
CA HIS A 162 6.32 -16.68 -12.39
C HIS A 162 5.88 -15.45 -13.19
N TYR A 163 4.72 -15.51 -13.82
CA TYR A 163 4.16 -14.33 -14.49
C TYR A 163 3.90 -13.18 -13.50
N TYR A 164 3.24 -13.47 -12.36
CA TYR A 164 2.97 -12.44 -11.36
C TYR A 164 4.22 -11.97 -10.63
N GLU A 165 5.19 -12.84 -10.41
CA GLU A 165 6.51 -12.48 -9.86
C GLU A 165 7.24 -11.51 -10.78
N SER A 166 7.25 -11.79 -12.08
CA SER A 166 7.84 -10.88 -13.09
C SER A 166 7.16 -9.52 -13.10
N LEU A 167 5.82 -9.47 -13.05
CA LEU A 167 5.07 -8.22 -12.95
C LEU A 167 5.43 -7.46 -11.68
N LEU A 168 5.47 -8.13 -10.54
CA LEU A 168 5.81 -7.52 -9.25
C LEU A 168 7.19 -6.89 -9.28
N THR A 169 8.19 -7.62 -9.79
CA THR A 169 9.57 -7.15 -9.94
C THR A 169 9.64 -5.92 -10.85
N GLN A 170 8.88 -5.91 -11.95
CA GLN A 170 8.81 -4.75 -12.84
C GLN A 170 8.21 -3.51 -12.14
N TYR A 171 7.16 -3.70 -11.33
CA TYR A 171 6.57 -2.60 -10.55
C TYR A 171 7.54 -2.03 -9.52
N ILE A 172 8.24 -2.91 -8.79
CA ILE A 172 9.26 -2.50 -7.81
C ILE A 172 10.36 -1.71 -8.51
N ALA A 173 10.90 -2.21 -9.62
CA ALA A 173 11.93 -1.52 -10.39
C ALA A 173 11.47 -0.15 -10.95
N ARG A 174 10.18 -0.01 -11.30
CA ARG A 174 9.62 1.30 -11.67
C ARG A 174 9.55 2.26 -10.48
N MET A 175 9.14 1.79 -9.32
CA MET A 175 9.11 2.60 -8.10
C MET A 175 10.50 3.07 -7.70
N GLU A 176 11.51 2.21 -7.77
CA GLU A 176 12.91 2.55 -7.49
C GLU A 176 13.40 3.67 -8.41
N ARG A 177 13.12 3.59 -9.72
CA ARG A 177 13.51 4.63 -10.69
C ARG A 177 12.81 5.98 -10.44
N LEU A 178 11.61 5.98 -9.87
CA LEU A 178 10.89 7.21 -9.53
C LEU A 178 11.38 7.84 -8.21
N MET A 179 12.01 7.06 -7.34
CA MET A 179 12.52 7.56 -6.05
C MET A 179 13.59 8.64 -6.23
N GLU A 180 14.49 8.49 -7.21
CA GLU A 180 15.56 9.46 -7.46
C GLU A 180 15.02 10.84 -7.85
N PRO A 181 14.15 11.01 -8.88
CA PRO A 181 13.58 12.30 -9.22
C PRO A 181 12.74 12.92 -8.09
N ILE A 182 12.03 12.08 -7.34
CA ILE A 182 11.23 12.54 -6.20
C ILE A 182 12.13 13.12 -5.10
N LEU A 183 13.19 12.40 -4.74
CA LEU A 183 14.15 12.87 -3.73
C LEU A 183 14.84 14.16 -4.15
N LEU A 184 15.29 14.23 -5.40
CA LEU A 184 15.91 15.45 -5.96
C LEU A 184 14.93 16.64 -5.95
N THR A 185 13.68 16.40 -6.29
CA THR A 185 12.63 17.44 -6.26
C THR A 185 12.36 17.93 -4.84
N ILE A 186 12.22 17.01 -3.88
CA ILE A 186 12.00 17.36 -2.46
C ILE A 186 13.18 18.17 -1.92
N MET A 187 14.42 17.73 -2.20
CA MET A 187 15.63 18.45 -1.78
C MET A 187 15.72 19.82 -2.45
N GLY A 188 15.45 19.91 -3.76
CA GLY A 188 15.47 21.19 -4.50
C GLY A 188 14.45 22.17 -3.95
N VAL A 189 13.21 21.73 -3.70
CA VAL A 189 12.17 22.56 -3.08
C VAL A 189 12.55 22.98 -1.66
N GLY A 190 13.12 22.07 -0.88
CA GLY A 190 13.61 22.39 0.47
C GLY A 190 14.69 23.46 0.47
N ILE A 191 15.68 23.34 -0.42
CA ILE A 191 16.75 24.34 -0.57
C ILE A 191 16.19 25.68 -1.06
N ALA A 192 15.27 25.67 -2.03
CA ALA A 192 14.63 26.88 -2.53
C ALA A 192 13.88 27.63 -1.42
N ILE A 193 13.12 26.91 -0.58
CA ILE A 193 12.43 27.50 0.57
C ILE A 193 13.42 28.12 1.56
N LEU A 194 14.52 27.44 1.86
CA LEU A 194 15.56 27.96 2.77
C LEU A 194 16.21 29.22 2.20
N VAL A 195 16.60 29.22 0.91
CA VAL A 195 17.21 30.38 0.25
C VAL A 195 16.25 31.58 0.25
N ILE A 196 15.00 31.39 -0.12
CA ILE A 196 13.99 32.44 -0.12
C ILE A 196 13.78 32.96 1.31
N SER A 197 13.70 32.10 2.31
CA SER A 197 13.50 32.48 3.71
C SER A 197 14.64 33.33 4.27
N VAL A 198 15.87 33.14 3.78
CA VAL A 198 17.04 33.93 4.22
C VAL A 198 17.23 35.20 3.38
N MET A 199 17.07 35.10 2.06
CA MET A 199 17.31 36.19 1.15
C MET A 199 16.24 37.28 1.18
N TYR A 200 14.98 36.89 1.34
CA TYR A 200 13.86 37.85 1.37
C TYR A 200 14.02 38.93 2.46
N PRO A 201 14.33 38.59 3.73
CA PRO A 201 14.56 39.64 4.76
C PRO A 201 15.82 40.47 4.51
N LEU A 202 16.86 39.89 3.89
CA LEU A 202 18.07 40.66 3.56
C LEU A 202 17.78 41.72 2.51
N PHE A 203 17.03 41.39 1.45
CA PHE A 203 16.63 42.35 0.42
C PHE A 203 15.74 43.45 0.98
N THR A 204 14.78 43.12 1.84
CA THR A 204 13.90 44.12 2.44
C THR A 204 14.64 45.06 3.39
N SER A 205 15.64 44.56 4.15
CA SER A 205 16.46 45.42 5.00
C SER A 205 17.41 46.35 4.21
N ILE A 206 17.94 45.90 3.10
CA ILE A 206 18.77 46.75 2.21
C ILE A 206 17.91 47.83 1.54
N SER A 207 16.72 47.50 1.07
CA SER A 207 15.83 48.47 0.41
C SER A 207 15.32 49.56 1.39
N SER A 208 15.18 49.23 2.68
CA SER A 208 14.79 50.21 3.70
C SER A 208 15.93 51.15 4.10
N LEU A 209 17.20 50.77 3.93
CA LEU A 209 18.37 51.58 4.17
C LEU A 209 18.77 52.46 3.00
N GLY A 210 18.40 52.13 1.77
CA GLY A 210 18.72 52.89 0.53
C GLY A 210 17.66 53.93 0.14
N GLY A 211 16.59 54.08 0.93
CA GLY A 211 15.48 55.03 0.71
C GLY A 211 15.45 56.25 1.63
N GLN A 212 16.57 56.56 2.32
CA GLN A 212 16.72 57.82 3.10
C GLN A 212 17.64 58.80 2.38
#